data_cce6d5e84fa7e6abd9abf25a940bef13
#
_entry.id   cce6d5e84fa7e6abd9abf25a940bef13
#
_cell.length_a   1.000
_cell.length_b   1.000
_cell.length_c   1.000
_cell.angle_alpha   90.00
_cell.angle_beta   90.00
_cell.angle_gamma   90.00
#
_symmetry.space_group_name_H-M   'P 1'
#
loop_
_entity.id
_entity.type
_entity.pdbx_description
1 polymer ?
#
loop_
_entity_poly.entity_id
_entity_poly.type
_entity_poly.pdbx_seq_one_letter_code
_entity_poly.pdbx_strand_id
1 'polypeptide(L)'
;MALFASLSERLNHIFSKLTKRGKLTELEIRTAMREVRIALLEADVNLKVAKDFIATVSEKAVGQQVLESLNPAQQVIKIVNDELIALMGAGNSKLEVSPRLPTVIMMCGLQGAGKTTMCAKLAVQLKKQGKKPLLVAGDIYRPAAIDQLKVVGAKAGAEVFEKGTQAPAKTAKQAVEYARKMGFDTVSLDTAGRPPQVKSPGCLEKTRPPYAPGWFRHGKS
;
A
#
# COMPACT_ATOMS: atom_id res chain seq x y z
N MET A 1 -2.77 -9.85 -8.42
CA MET A 1 -3.14 -9.03 -9.62
C MET A 1 -4.62 -9.13 -10.00
N ALA A 2 -5.32 -10.22 -9.72
CA ALA A 2 -6.74 -10.41 -10.11
C ALA A 2 -7.75 -9.43 -9.44
N LEU A 3 -7.52 -9.03 -8.19
CA LEU A 3 -8.45 -8.14 -7.47
C LEU A 3 -8.55 -6.73 -8.07
N PHE A 4 -7.43 -6.16 -8.51
CA PHE A 4 -7.43 -4.84 -9.15
C PHE A 4 -7.97 -4.88 -10.59
N ALA A 5 -7.80 -5.98 -11.31
CA ALA A 5 -8.40 -6.15 -12.62
C ALA A 5 -9.94 -6.12 -12.52
N SER A 6 -10.52 -6.80 -11.53
CA SER A 6 -11.97 -6.83 -11.32
C SER A 6 -12.55 -5.46 -10.92
N LEU A 7 -11.88 -4.68 -10.04
CA LEU A 7 -12.33 -3.33 -9.68
C LEU A 7 -12.25 -2.39 -10.88
N SER A 8 -11.14 -2.41 -11.61
CA SER A 8 -10.96 -1.57 -12.81
C SER A 8 -12.00 -1.88 -13.89
N GLU A 9 -12.28 -3.15 -14.13
CA GLU A 9 -13.31 -3.58 -15.08
C GLU A 9 -14.71 -3.11 -14.66
N ARG A 10 -15.05 -3.23 -13.38
CA ARG A 10 -16.33 -2.76 -12.83
C ARG A 10 -16.48 -1.25 -12.93
N LEU A 11 -15.47 -0.49 -12.55
CA LEU A 11 -15.48 0.97 -12.68
C LEU A 11 -15.62 1.38 -14.15
N ASN A 12 -14.88 0.75 -15.06
CA ASN A 12 -15.01 1.00 -16.50
C ASN A 12 -16.41 0.68 -17.02
N HIS A 13 -17.03 -0.40 -16.55
CA HIS A 13 -18.42 -0.74 -16.92
C HIS A 13 -19.42 0.32 -16.43
N ILE A 14 -19.30 0.77 -15.18
CA ILE A 14 -20.16 1.83 -14.62
C ILE A 14 -20.00 3.12 -15.43
N PHE A 15 -18.76 3.53 -15.69
CA PHE A 15 -18.48 4.76 -16.43
C PHE A 15 -18.88 4.68 -17.90
N SER A 16 -18.78 3.52 -18.54
CA SER A 16 -19.26 3.33 -19.92
C SER A 16 -20.77 3.49 -20.05
N LYS A 17 -21.54 3.16 -19.00
CA LYS A 17 -22.99 3.43 -18.97
C LYS A 17 -23.29 4.93 -18.91
N LEU A 18 -22.49 5.69 -18.14
CA LEU A 18 -22.63 7.15 -18.01
C LEU A 18 -22.27 7.85 -19.32
N THR A 19 -21.19 7.45 -19.98
CA THR A 19 -20.71 8.11 -21.22
C THR A 19 -21.63 7.90 -22.43
N LYS A 20 -22.44 6.85 -22.43
CA LYS A 20 -23.44 6.61 -23.49
C LYS A 20 -24.66 7.57 -23.42
N ARG A 21 -24.78 8.35 -22.35
CA ARG A 21 -25.89 9.30 -22.12
C ARG A 21 -25.38 10.71 -22.36
N GLY A 22 -26.08 11.46 -23.19
CA GLY A 22 -25.69 12.84 -23.54
C GLY A 22 -25.91 13.84 -22.41
N LYS A 23 -26.95 13.65 -21.59
CA LYS A 23 -27.23 14.44 -20.38
C LYS A 23 -27.29 13.51 -19.19
N LEU A 24 -26.88 13.98 -18.04
CA LEU A 24 -26.98 13.24 -16.77
C LEU A 24 -27.90 13.98 -15.81
N THR A 25 -28.74 13.22 -15.13
CA THR A 25 -29.52 13.69 -14.00
C THR A 25 -28.83 13.39 -12.68
N GLU A 26 -29.18 14.12 -11.64
CA GLU A 26 -28.70 13.87 -10.28
C GLU A 26 -28.97 12.41 -9.85
N LEU A 27 -30.15 11.88 -10.17
CA LEU A 27 -30.54 10.51 -9.82
C LEU A 27 -29.60 9.46 -10.48
N GLU A 28 -29.23 9.69 -11.74
CA GLU A 28 -28.31 8.80 -12.47
C GLU A 28 -26.91 8.83 -11.88
N ILE A 29 -26.41 10.01 -11.52
CA ILE A 29 -25.11 10.17 -10.83
C ILE A 29 -25.14 9.44 -9.49
N ARG A 30 -26.17 9.64 -8.66
CA ARG A 30 -26.32 8.96 -7.37
C ARG A 30 -26.43 7.45 -7.53
N THR A 31 -27.08 6.96 -8.57
CA THR A 31 -27.18 5.54 -8.87
C THR A 31 -25.82 4.96 -9.24
N ALA A 32 -25.07 5.64 -10.12
CA ALA A 32 -23.71 5.24 -10.47
C ALA A 32 -22.78 5.23 -9.25
N MET A 33 -22.88 6.21 -8.35
CA MET A 33 -22.07 6.26 -7.13
C MET A 33 -22.40 5.12 -6.15
N ARG A 34 -23.63 4.63 -6.13
CA ARG A 34 -23.98 3.40 -5.38
C ARG A 34 -23.29 2.16 -5.99
N GLU A 35 -23.26 2.03 -7.32
CA GLU A 35 -22.54 0.93 -7.98
C GLU A 35 -21.04 1.03 -7.71
N VAL A 36 -20.43 2.23 -7.76
CA VAL A 36 -19.01 2.46 -7.39
C VAL A 36 -18.74 2.05 -5.95
N ARG A 37 -19.62 2.41 -5.00
CA ARG A 37 -19.49 2.00 -3.60
C ARG A 37 -19.46 0.48 -3.45
N ILE A 38 -20.35 -0.23 -4.12
CA ILE A 38 -20.41 -1.69 -4.10
C ILE A 38 -19.09 -2.26 -4.64
N ALA A 39 -18.62 -1.76 -5.77
CA ALA A 39 -17.35 -2.20 -6.37
C ALA A 39 -16.14 -1.99 -5.43
N LEU A 40 -16.09 -0.87 -4.70
CA LEU A 40 -15.05 -0.62 -3.70
C LEU A 40 -15.13 -1.59 -2.52
N LEU A 41 -16.34 -1.87 -2.01
CA LEU A 41 -16.52 -2.82 -0.89
C LEU A 41 -16.16 -4.25 -1.30
N GLU A 42 -16.49 -4.67 -2.52
CA GLU A 42 -16.11 -5.98 -3.05
C GLU A 42 -14.60 -6.11 -3.29
N ALA A 43 -13.92 -4.97 -3.47
CA ALA A 43 -12.46 -4.88 -3.53
C ALA A 43 -11.81 -4.75 -2.13
N ASP A 44 -12.52 -5.11 -1.05
CA ASP A 44 -12.05 -5.06 0.34
C ASP A 44 -11.67 -3.65 0.84
N VAL A 45 -12.17 -2.59 0.23
CA VAL A 45 -12.01 -1.23 0.75
C VAL A 45 -12.80 -1.08 2.04
N ASN A 46 -12.18 -0.47 3.06
CA ASN A 46 -12.83 -0.24 4.35
C ASN A 46 -14.16 0.53 4.19
N LEU A 47 -15.22 0.07 4.87
CA LEU A 47 -16.57 0.64 4.76
C LEU A 47 -16.63 2.15 5.01
N LYS A 48 -15.89 2.64 6.03
CA LYS A 48 -15.85 4.07 6.35
C LYS A 48 -15.19 4.86 5.23
N VAL A 49 -14.05 4.38 4.73
CA VAL A 49 -13.32 5.01 3.62
C VAL A 49 -14.19 5.06 2.35
N ALA A 50 -14.83 3.95 1.99
CA ALA A 50 -15.73 3.91 0.83
C ALA A 50 -16.93 4.86 0.99
N LYS A 51 -17.49 4.96 2.20
CA LYS A 51 -18.62 5.86 2.50
C LYS A 51 -18.22 7.33 2.38
N ASP A 52 -17.09 7.70 2.98
CA ASP A 52 -16.58 9.08 2.98
C ASP A 52 -16.19 9.51 1.55
N PHE A 53 -15.53 8.62 0.81
CA PHE A 53 -15.20 8.82 -0.61
C PHE A 53 -16.46 9.08 -1.45
N ILE A 54 -17.49 8.22 -1.36
CA ILE A 54 -18.72 8.37 -2.14
C ILE A 54 -19.48 9.65 -1.75
N ALA A 55 -19.46 10.05 -0.49
CA ALA A 55 -20.08 11.31 -0.07
C ALA A 55 -19.39 12.50 -0.75
N THR A 56 -18.07 12.58 -0.70
CA THR A 56 -17.29 13.66 -1.32
C THR A 56 -17.47 13.70 -2.85
N VAL A 57 -17.38 12.54 -3.50
CA VAL A 57 -17.58 12.47 -4.97
C VAL A 57 -19.00 12.87 -5.36
N SER A 58 -20.01 12.38 -4.62
CA SER A 58 -21.41 12.69 -4.93
C SER A 58 -21.71 14.19 -4.79
N GLU A 59 -21.20 14.83 -3.76
CA GLU A 59 -21.35 16.28 -3.55
C GLU A 59 -20.77 17.08 -4.72
N LYS A 60 -19.56 16.73 -5.16
CA LYS A 60 -18.89 17.41 -6.28
C LYS A 60 -19.54 17.09 -7.63
N ALA A 61 -20.00 15.86 -7.83
CA ALA A 61 -20.56 15.40 -9.09
C ALA A 61 -21.99 15.90 -9.37
N VAL A 62 -22.75 16.23 -8.34
CA VAL A 62 -24.13 16.77 -8.46
C VAL A 62 -24.15 18.29 -8.62
N GLY A 63 -22.99 18.95 -8.52
CA GLY A 63 -22.89 20.40 -8.71
C GLY A 63 -23.42 20.86 -10.07
N GLN A 64 -24.10 22.02 -10.09
CA GLN A 64 -24.74 22.59 -11.28
C GLN A 64 -23.79 22.71 -12.48
N GLN A 65 -22.53 23.06 -12.24
CA GLN A 65 -21.49 23.16 -13.28
C GLN A 65 -21.20 21.82 -14.00
N VAL A 66 -21.38 20.69 -13.30
CA VAL A 66 -21.21 19.35 -13.90
C VAL A 66 -22.42 18.98 -14.74
N LEU A 67 -23.63 19.21 -14.21
CA LEU A 67 -24.89 18.87 -14.89
C LEU A 67 -25.13 19.71 -16.16
N GLU A 68 -24.70 20.96 -16.17
CA GLU A 68 -24.83 21.89 -17.30
C GLU A 68 -23.66 21.81 -18.30
N SER A 69 -22.63 21.00 -18.02
CA SER A 69 -21.47 20.87 -18.90
C SER A 69 -21.81 20.14 -20.21
N LEU A 70 -21.03 20.41 -21.27
CA LEU A 70 -21.17 19.70 -22.56
C LEU A 70 -20.89 18.20 -22.45
N ASN A 71 -20.07 17.78 -21.48
CA ASN A 71 -19.70 16.38 -21.25
C ASN A 71 -19.80 16.01 -19.76
N PRO A 72 -21.01 15.94 -19.17
CA PRO A 72 -21.17 15.70 -17.73
C PRO A 72 -20.60 14.36 -17.28
N ALA A 73 -20.69 13.31 -18.10
CA ALA A 73 -20.13 12.00 -17.78
C ALA A 73 -18.61 12.03 -17.63
N GLN A 74 -17.89 12.73 -18.50
CA GLN A 74 -16.44 12.87 -18.39
C GLN A 74 -16.03 13.70 -17.16
N GLN A 75 -16.83 14.70 -16.80
CA GLN A 75 -16.61 15.49 -15.59
C GLN A 75 -16.77 14.61 -14.33
N VAL A 76 -17.80 13.79 -14.27
CA VAL A 76 -18.00 12.84 -13.16
C VAL A 76 -16.83 11.86 -13.07
N ILE A 77 -16.37 11.29 -14.19
CA ILE A 77 -15.22 10.38 -14.22
C ILE A 77 -13.95 11.09 -13.71
N LYS A 78 -13.74 12.34 -14.15
CA LYS A 78 -12.59 13.13 -13.69
C LYS A 78 -12.66 13.37 -12.18
N ILE A 79 -13.81 13.75 -11.64
CA ILE A 79 -14.01 13.95 -10.19
C ILE A 79 -13.67 12.66 -9.42
N VAL A 80 -14.19 11.50 -9.89
CA VAL A 80 -13.86 10.20 -9.26
C VAL A 80 -12.36 9.92 -9.29
N ASN A 81 -11.71 10.17 -10.42
CA ASN A 81 -10.27 9.96 -10.57
C ASN A 81 -9.46 10.88 -9.64
N ASP A 82 -9.79 12.15 -9.59
CA ASP A 82 -9.10 13.14 -8.76
C ASP A 82 -9.25 12.82 -7.25
N GLU A 83 -10.45 12.38 -6.83
CA GLU A 83 -10.68 11.94 -5.46
C GLU A 83 -9.97 10.62 -5.12
N LEU A 84 -9.86 9.68 -6.08
CA LEU A 84 -9.06 8.46 -5.89
C LEU A 84 -7.57 8.81 -5.72
N ILE A 85 -7.05 9.72 -6.53
CA ILE A 85 -5.67 10.20 -6.40
C ILE A 85 -5.46 10.86 -5.03
N ALA A 86 -6.38 11.72 -4.60
CA ALA A 86 -6.33 12.37 -3.30
C ALA A 86 -6.36 11.34 -2.14
N LEU A 87 -7.22 10.32 -2.26
CA LEU A 87 -7.33 9.23 -1.27
C LEU A 87 -6.05 8.38 -1.18
N MET A 88 -5.38 8.16 -2.32
CA MET A 88 -4.13 7.40 -2.40
C MET A 88 -2.89 8.21 -1.97
N GLY A 89 -3.04 9.51 -1.76
CA GLY A 89 -1.97 10.44 -1.41
C GLY A 89 -1.50 11.25 -2.62
N ALA A 90 -1.75 12.55 -2.60
CA ALA A 90 -1.55 13.46 -3.73
C ALA A 90 -0.06 13.72 -4.11
N GLY A 91 0.90 13.16 -3.39
CA GLY A 91 2.32 13.39 -3.64
C GLY A 91 3.22 12.24 -3.23
N ASN A 92 4.47 12.28 -3.73
CA ASN A 92 5.50 11.33 -3.31
C ASN A 92 5.93 11.60 -1.88
N SER A 93 5.62 10.68 -0.97
CA SER A 93 6.18 10.69 0.37
C SER A 93 7.62 10.17 0.34
N LYS A 94 8.55 10.97 0.87
CA LYS A 94 9.93 10.51 1.10
C LYS A 94 9.94 9.55 2.28
N LEU A 95 10.87 8.59 2.24
CA LEU A 95 11.11 7.72 3.39
C LEU A 95 11.65 8.57 4.55
N GLU A 96 10.99 8.49 5.68
CA GLU A 96 11.47 9.12 6.91
C GLU A 96 12.67 8.35 7.44
N VAL A 97 13.73 9.08 7.74
CA VAL A 97 14.94 8.53 8.34
C VAL A 97 14.84 8.65 9.86
N SER A 98 15.06 7.55 10.56
CA SER A 98 15.09 7.54 12.02
C SER A 98 16.25 8.42 12.54
N PRO A 99 16.03 9.25 13.57
CA PRO A 99 17.11 9.98 14.23
C PRO A 99 18.12 9.05 14.94
N ARG A 100 17.71 7.81 15.20
CA ARG A 100 18.58 6.76 15.76
C ARG A 100 18.79 5.66 14.73
N LEU A 101 20.02 5.49 14.28
CA LEU A 101 20.37 4.44 13.33
C LEU A 101 20.38 3.04 13.99
N PRO A 102 20.06 2.00 13.22
CA PRO A 102 19.59 2.03 11.83
C PRO A 102 18.11 2.41 11.70
N THR A 103 17.73 3.00 10.57
CA THR A 103 16.32 3.11 10.17
C THR A 103 15.77 1.72 9.84
N VAL A 104 14.69 1.30 10.49
CA VAL A 104 14.08 -0.01 10.27
C VAL A 104 12.84 0.14 9.40
N ILE A 105 12.83 -0.52 8.25
CA ILE A 105 11.72 -0.53 7.29
C ILE A 105 11.15 -1.94 7.24
N MET A 106 9.88 -2.11 7.59
CA MET A 106 9.19 -3.38 7.52
C MET A 106 8.27 -3.44 6.30
N MET A 107 8.51 -4.42 5.43
CA MET A 107 7.67 -4.64 4.25
C MET A 107 6.39 -5.39 4.62
N CYS A 108 5.25 -4.74 4.48
CA CYS A 108 3.93 -5.32 4.78
C CYS A 108 3.11 -5.48 3.51
N GLY A 109 2.26 -6.50 3.47
CA GLY A 109 1.35 -6.73 2.35
C GLY A 109 0.96 -8.21 2.18
N LEU A 110 0.03 -8.46 1.27
CA LEU A 110 -0.45 -9.79 0.94
C LEU A 110 0.64 -10.63 0.26
N GLN A 111 0.42 -11.95 0.20
CA GLN A 111 1.27 -12.84 -0.58
C GLN A 111 1.22 -12.44 -2.06
N GLY A 112 2.37 -12.44 -2.73
CA GLY A 112 2.46 -12.01 -4.13
C GLY A 112 2.46 -10.49 -4.38
N ALA A 113 2.36 -9.65 -3.33
CA ALA A 113 2.41 -8.17 -3.46
C ALA A 113 3.80 -7.61 -3.84
N GLY A 114 4.81 -8.46 -4.01
CA GLY A 114 6.14 -8.04 -4.46
C GLY A 114 7.07 -7.54 -3.35
N LYS A 115 6.81 -7.85 -2.06
CA LYS A 115 7.63 -7.39 -0.92
C LYS A 115 9.12 -7.66 -1.09
N THR A 116 9.49 -8.91 -1.35
CA THR A 116 10.90 -9.33 -1.56
C THR A 116 11.55 -8.55 -2.70
N THR A 117 10.84 -8.37 -3.82
CA THR A 117 11.33 -7.58 -4.96
C THR A 117 11.50 -6.11 -4.59
N MET A 118 10.58 -5.55 -3.82
CA MET A 118 10.66 -4.16 -3.36
C MET A 118 11.78 -3.95 -2.35
N CYS A 119 12.07 -4.93 -1.47
CA CYS A 119 13.26 -4.88 -0.61
C CYS A 119 14.54 -4.66 -1.42
N ALA A 120 14.73 -5.44 -2.48
CA ALA A 120 15.91 -5.31 -3.34
C ALA A 120 15.95 -3.98 -4.11
N LYS A 121 14.83 -3.55 -4.69
CA LYS A 121 14.74 -2.26 -5.38
C LYS A 121 15.02 -1.09 -4.45
N LEU A 122 14.46 -1.13 -3.24
CA LEU A 122 14.71 -0.12 -2.21
C LEU A 122 16.18 -0.09 -1.79
N ALA A 123 16.82 -1.25 -1.64
CA ALA A 123 18.23 -1.32 -1.34
C ALA A 123 19.10 -0.66 -2.43
N VAL A 124 18.78 -0.90 -3.72
CA VAL A 124 19.47 -0.22 -4.83
C VAL A 124 19.28 1.30 -4.74
N GLN A 125 18.07 1.76 -4.47
CA GLN A 125 17.79 3.19 -4.35
C GLN A 125 18.53 3.84 -3.17
N LEU A 126 18.53 3.19 -2.02
CA LEU A 126 19.24 3.64 -0.83
C LEU A 126 20.75 3.69 -1.05
N LYS A 127 21.32 2.69 -1.73
CA LYS A 127 22.74 2.69 -2.11
C LYS A 127 23.11 3.84 -3.04
N LYS A 128 22.25 4.18 -4.00
CA LYS A 128 22.45 5.37 -4.86
C LYS A 128 22.47 6.68 -4.07
N GLN A 129 21.83 6.70 -2.88
CA GLN A 129 21.85 7.82 -1.95
C GLN A 129 23.03 7.78 -0.96
N GLY A 130 24.00 6.87 -1.15
CA GLY A 130 25.15 6.69 -0.26
C GLY A 130 24.86 5.93 1.03
N LYS A 131 23.66 5.31 1.15
CA LYS A 131 23.26 4.54 2.31
C LYS A 131 23.78 3.10 2.27
N LYS A 132 23.90 2.47 3.44
CA LYS A 132 24.28 1.06 3.60
C LYS A 132 23.09 0.23 4.06
N PRO A 133 22.23 -0.29 3.17
CA PRO A 133 21.09 -1.11 3.54
C PRO A 133 21.49 -2.55 3.85
N LEU A 134 20.86 -3.12 4.91
CA LEU A 134 20.87 -4.54 5.24
C LEU A 134 19.47 -5.11 4.94
N LEU A 135 19.38 -6.19 4.19
CA LEU A 135 18.15 -6.93 3.97
C LEU A 135 18.02 -8.05 5.00
N VAL A 136 16.81 -8.29 5.51
CA VAL A 136 16.58 -9.30 6.56
C VAL A 136 15.49 -10.26 6.13
N ALA A 137 15.81 -11.55 6.13
CA ALA A 137 14.86 -12.60 5.80
C ALA A 137 13.92 -12.88 6.98
N GLY A 138 12.67 -12.41 6.88
CA GLY A 138 11.62 -12.66 7.86
C GLY A 138 10.51 -13.57 7.35
N ASP A 139 10.49 -13.95 6.07
CA ASP A 139 9.57 -14.95 5.51
C ASP A 139 10.17 -16.36 5.65
N ILE A 140 9.94 -16.96 6.81
CA ILE A 140 10.43 -18.31 7.14
C ILE A 140 9.43 -19.42 6.78
N TYR A 141 8.23 -19.04 6.34
CA TYR A 141 7.15 -20.01 6.08
C TYR A 141 7.17 -20.56 4.66
N ARG A 142 7.85 -19.89 3.73
CA ARG A 142 8.04 -20.36 2.36
C ARG A 142 9.44 -20.94 2.19
N PRO A 143 9.58 -22.20 1.76
CA PRO A 143 10.87 -22.88 1.70
C PRO A 143 11.96 -22.14 0.90
N ALA A 144 11.59 -21.49 -0.19
CA ALA A 144 12.54 -20.79 -1.07
C ALA A 144 12.64 -19.26 -0.79
N ALA A 145 11.95 -18.71 0.22
CA ALA A 145 11.90 -17.26 0.41
C ALA A 145 13.26 -16.67 0.81
N ILE A 146 13.99 -17.34 1.67
CA ILE A 146 15.32 -16.91 2.12
C ILE A 146 16.30 -16.89 0.93
N ASP A 147 16.32 -17.97 0.14
CA ASP A 147 17.21 -18.06 -1.04
C ASP A 147 16.81 -17.04 -2.11
N GLN A 148 15.52 -16.81 -2.31
CA GLN A 148 15.02 -15.76 -3.17
C GLN A 148 15.54 -14.38 -2.75
N LEU A 149 15.49 -14.06 -1.44
CA LEU A 149 16.00 -12.80 -0.92
C LEU A 149 17.51 -12.70 -1.10
N LYS A 150 18.27 -13.78 -0.88
CA LYS A 150 19.71 -13.82 -1.14
C LYS A 150 20.05 -13.50 -2.60
N VAL A 151 19.35 -14.14 -3.55
CA VAL A 151 19.56 -13.90 -4.98
C VAL A 151 19.28 -12.44 -5.36
N VAL A 152 18.15 -11.88 -4.94
CA VAL A 152 17.82 -10.49 -5.29
C VAL A 152 18.69 -9.49 -4.52
N GLY A 153 19.10 -9.82 -3.29
CA GLY A 153 20.03 -9.04 -2.49
C GLY A 153 21.41 -8.95 -3.14
N ALA A 154 21.93 -10.09 -3.61
CA ALA A 154 23.20 -10.14 -4.36
C ALA A 154 23.15 -9.29 -5.64
N LYS A 155 22.04 -9.36 -6.41
CA LYS A 155 21.82 -8.49 -7.58
C LYS A 155 21.75 -7.00 -7.23
N ALA A 156 21.23 -6.67 -6.06
CA ALA A 156 21.19 -5.30 -5.54
C ALA A 156 22.53 -4.86 -4.92
N GLY A 157 23.49 -5.79 -4.77
CA GLY A 157 24.74 -5.58 -4.04
C GLY A 157 24.51 -5.24 -2.57
N ALA A 158 23.44 -5.73 -1.96
CA ALA A 158 23.10 -5.53 -0.56
C ALA A 158 23.29 -6.83 0.22
N GLU A 159 23.79 -6.69 1.45
CA GLU A 159 23.98 -7.83 2.34
C GLU A 159 22.63 -8.33 2.86
N VAL A 160 22.51 -9.65 3.03
CA VAL A 160 21.30 -10.33 3.51
C VAL A 160 21.61 -11.01 4.83
N PHE A 161 20.90 -10.60 5.88
CA PHE A 161 20.94 -11.23 7.19
C PHE A 161 19.83 -12.27 7.31
N GLU A 162 20.21 -13.49 7.68
CA GLU A 162 19.25 -14.59 7.87
C GLU A 162 19.66 -15.47 9.06
N LYS A 163 18.72 -16.17 9.63
CA LYS A 163 18.90 -17.14 10.73
C LYS A 163 18.05 -18.39 10.52
N GLY A 164 17.90 -18.82 9.25
CA GLY A 164 17.10 -19.98 8.88
C GLY A 164 15.64 -19.85 9.34
N THR A 165 15.13 -20.89 10.00
CA THR A 165 13.73 -20.98 10.48
C THR A 165 13.50 -20.34 11.85
N GLN A 166 14.44 -19.52 12.36
CA GLN A 166 14.27 -18.81 13.62
C GLN A 166 13.07 -17.84 13.55
N ALA A 167 12.35 -17.71 14.68
CA ALA A 167 11.21 -16.79 14.78
C ALA A 167 11.54 -15.38 14.23
N PRO A 168 10.73 -14.81 13.31
CA PRO A 168 11.03 -13.56 12.62
C PRO A 168 11.32 -12.38 13.55
N ALA A 169 10.60 -12.29 14.68
CA ALA A 169 10.80 -11.23 15.67
C ALA A 169 12.20 -11.31 16.33
N LYS A 170 12.71 -12.52 16.56
CA LYS A 170 14.05 -12.72 17.14
C LYS A 170 15.12 -12.39 16.09
N THR A 171 14.93 -12.84 14.85
CA THR A 171 15.81 -12.53 13.73
C THR A 171 15.89 -11.02 13.49
N ALA A 172 14.75 -10.31 13.53
CA ALA A 172 14.71 -8.85 13.36
C ALA A 172 15.50 -8.12 14.46
N LYS A 173 15.35 -8.51 15.73
CA LYS A 173 16.15 -7.92 16.82
C LYS A 173 17.64 -8.11 16.60
N GLN A 174 18.07 -9.33 16.30
CA GLN A 174 19.48 -9.65 16.04
C GLN A 174 20.01 -8.91 14.81
N ALA A 175 19.21 -8.74 13.77
CA ALA A 175 19.57 -7.98 12.58
C ALA A 175 19.81 -6.50 12.89
N VAL A 176 18.97 -5.88 13.74
CA VAL A 176 19.16 -4.49 14.19
C VAL A 176 20.43 -4.33 15.00
N GLU A 177 20.73 -5.28 15.92
CA GLU A 177 21.98 -5.28 16.68
C GLU A 177 23.21 -5.47 15.77
N TYR A 178 23.12 -6.39 14.83
CA TYR A 178 24.15 -6.62 13.82
C TYR A 178 24.37 -5.36 12.96
N ALA A 179 23.29 -4.73 12.49
CA ALA A 179 23.36 -3.52 11.70
C ALA A 179 24.09 -2.39 12.45
N ARG A 180 23.81 -2.21 13.75
CA ARG A 180 24.50 -1.23 14.58
C ARG A 180 26.00 -1.50 14.70
N LYS A 181 26.38 -2.77 14.90
CA LYS A 181 27.80 -3.16 15.04
C LYS A 181 28.58 -3.00 13.74
N MET A 182 27.95 -3.31 12.60
CA MET A 182 28.58 -3.30 11.27
C MET A 182 28.43 -1.96 10.54
N GLY A 183 27.75 -0.98 11.14
CA GLY A 183 27.60 0.36 10.57
C GLY A 183 26.64 0.42 9.38
N PHE A 184 25.59 -0.43 9.35
CA PHE A 184 24.46 -0.28 8.45
C PHE A 184 23.53 0.83 8.94
N ASP A 185 23.07 1.67 8.05
CA ASP A 185 22.17 2.78 8.38
C ASP A 185 20.70 2.46 8.17
N THR A 186 20.39 1.42 7.41
CA THR A 186 19.03 0.99 7.11
C THR A 186 18.90 -0.52 7.18
N VAL A 187 17.81 -1.00 7.76
CA VAL A 187 17.43 -2.42 7.86
C VAL A 187 16.09 -2.61 7.21
N SER A 188 16.02 -3.39 6.12
CA SER A 188 14.77 -3.71 5.43
C SER A 188 14.33 -5.14 5.77
N LEU A 189 13.22 -5.28 6.50
CA LEU A 189 12.67 -6.57 6.89
C LEU A 189 11.71 -7.09 5.81
N ASP A 190 12.09 -8.15 5.10
CA ASP A 190 11.20 -8.88 4.20
C ASP A 190 10.33 -9.83 5.02
N THR A 191 9.02 -9.57 5.08
CA THR A 191 8.10 -10.36 5.90
C THR A 191 7.24 -11.29 5.06
N ALA A 192 6.74 -12.36 5.66
CA ALA A 192 5.74 -13.23 5.07
C ALA A 192 4.48 -12.45 4.70
N GLY A 193 3.92 -12.72 3.52
CA GLY A 193 2.61 -12.21 3.15
C GLY A 193 1.50 -12.95 3.90
N ARG A 194 0.48 -12.25 4.36
CA ARG A 194 -0.71 -12.92 4.90
C ARG A 194 -1.60 -13.37 3.75
N PRO A 195 -2.15 -14.61 3.81
CA PRO A 195 -3.21 -15.00 2.90
C PRO A 195 -4.47 -14.15 3.17
N PRO A 196 -5.30 -13.88 2.14
CA PRO A 196 -6.47 -12.98 2.25
C PRO A 196 -7.51 -13.41 3.28
N GLN A 197 -7.47 -14.66 3.77
CA GLN A 197 -8.53 -15.28 4.58
C GLN A 197 -8.27 -15.34 6.09
N VAL A 198 -7.18 -14.80 6.60
CA VAL A 198 -6.95 -14.80 8.05
C VAL A 198 -7.52 -13.56 8.70
N LYS A 199 -8.83 -13.58 8.92
CA LYS A 199 -9.49 -12.66 9.87
C LYS A 199 -9.08 -13.08 11.29
N SER A 200 -8.03 -12.51 11.86
CA SER A 200 -7.87 -12.50 13.31
C SER A 200 -7.36 -11.14 13.77
N PRO A 201 -8.19 -10.39 14.51
CA PRO A 201 -7.84 -9.07 15.04
C PRO A 201 -6.65 -9.08 16.01
N GLY A 202 -6.34 -10.22 16.63
CA GLY A 202 -5.29 -10.30 17.65
C GLY A 202 -3.85 -10.46 17.14
N CYS A 203 -3.61 -10.59 15.83
CA CYS A 203 -2.28 -10.84 15.32
C CYS A 203 -1.46 -9.57 15.02
N LEU A 204 -2.11 -8.41 14.90
CA LEU A 204 -1.44 -7.12 14.77
C LEU A 204 -0.82 -6.63 16.09
N GLU A 205 -1.39 -7.05 17.23
CA GLU A 205 -0.86 -6.68 18.54
C GLU A 205 0.44 -7.40 18.90
N LYS A 206 0.63 -8.64 18.45
CA LYS A 206 1.84 -9.44 18.72
C LYS A 206 3.04 -9.09 17.85
N THR A 207 2.86 -8.34 16.75
CA THR A 207 3.93 -7.90 15.87
C THR A 207 4.28 -6.41 16.01
N ARG A 208 3.71 -5.70 16.98
CA ARG A 208 4.22 -4.37 17.34
C ARG A 208 5.64 -4.54 17.85
N PRO A 209 6.66 -3.97 17.18
CA PRO A 209 7.96 -3.89 17.78
C PRO A 209 7.83 -3.07 19.09
N PRO A 210 8.55 -3.42 20.17
CA PRO A 210 8.44 -2.74 21.46
C PRO A 210 8.87 -1.26 21.45
N TYR A 211 9.05 -0.67 20.27
CA TYR A 211 9.52 0.70 20.04
C TYR A 211 8.66 1.47 19.05
N ALA A 212 7.33 1.39 19.15
CA ALA A 212 6.44 2.27 18.40
C ALA A 212 5.43 3.01 19.30
N PRO A 213 5.83 3.97 20.13
CA PRO A 213 4.91 5.01 20.54
C PRO A 213 4.91 6.08 19.45
N GLY A 214 3.84 6.21 18.65
CA GLY A 214 3.54 7.42 17.91
C GLY A 214 3.59 7.40 16.39
N TRP A 215 3.55 6.28 15.70
CA TRP A 215 3.69 6.22 14.23
C TRP A 215 2.39 6.48 13.44
N PHE A 216 1.28 6.80 14.09
CA PHE A 216 0.08 7.34 13.47
C PHE A 216 -0.39 8.57 14.23
N ARG A 217 0.37 9.65 14.18
CA ARG A 217 -0.22 10.97 14.38
C ARG A 217 -0.58 11.52 13.01
N HIS A 218 -1.86 11.53 12.70
CA HIS A 218 -2.42 12.43 11.71
C HIS A 218 -2.01 13.85 12.09
N GLY A 219 -1.18 14.48 11.27
CA GLY A 219 -0.95 15.91 11.37
C GLY A 219 -2.29 16.62 11.19
N LYS A 220 -2.80 17.18 12.28
CA LYS A 220 -3.75 18.28 12.24
C LYS A 220 -2.91 19.56 12.21
N SER A 221 -2.98 20.24 11.14
CA SER A 221 -3.04 21.71 11.03
C SER A 221 -3.29 22.08 9.59
#